data_847f95b141b090e908a9436e53199b2f
#
_entry.id   847f95b141b090e908a9436e53199b2f
#
_cell.length_a   1.000
_cell.length_b   1.000
_cell.length_c   1.000
_cell.angle_alpha   90.00
_cell.angle_beta   90.00
_cell.angle_gamma   90.00
#
_symmetry.space_group_name_H-M   'P 1'
#
loop_
_entity.id
_entity.type
_entity.pdbx_description
1 polymer ?
#
loop_
_entity_poly.entity_id
_entity_poly.type
_entity_poly.pdbx_seq_one_letter_code
_entity_poly.pdbx_strand_id
1 'polypeptide(L)'
;MSFFFKLSFISFALANVCNTAVILNETLDVSIPFQEADEHTLLELGEKVNSPLLKLIGFALKNLKCNINGPCDIWSPWTRCSTVPKGTFGIRTRSRSCYQEQTISGCDNFGKTKHVENQNEVCEGFCPTNYNTTSTSLCLKTSTEKKKRHAAEKFCEEDGGHIINIDTQKRYEAASSVANISSIWVQGKRSQQAGPWQYIVGEDPESQPFFKWDEGDPENGVNDVYMRFYKSEFYDCVDSNYIVICEIRQ
;
A
#
# COMPACT_ATOMS: atom_id res chain seq x y z
N MET A 1 3.05 -54.61 -17.20
CA MET A 1 3.04 -54.83 -15.75
C MET A 1 1.88 -54.04 -15.18
N SER A 2 0.79 -54.70 -14.85
CA SER A 2 -0.40 -54.03 -14.31
C SER A 2 -0.21 -53.84 -12.81
N PHE A 3 -0.10 -52.60 -12.36
CA PHE A 3 -0.04 -52.31 -10.94
C PHE A 3 -1.46 -52.14 -10.40
N PHE A 4 -1.85 -53.07 -9.53
CA PHE A 4 -3.07 -52.91 -8.73
C PHE A 4 -2.77 -51.94 -7.58
N PHE A 5 -3.27 -50.70 -7.68
CA PHE A 5 -3.27 -49.80 -6.54
C PHE A 5 -4.61 -49.91 -5.79
N LYS A 6 -4.55 -50.36 -4.53
CA LYS A 6 -5.70 -50.30 -3.64
C LYS A 6 -5.97 -48.82 -3.29
N LEU A 7 -7.19 -48.36 -3.51
CA LEU A 7 -7.69 -47.01 -3.29
C LEU A 7 -7.56 -46.46 -1.85
N SER A 8 -6.94 -47.20 -0.93
CA SER A 8 -6.70 -46.77 0.47
C SER A 8 -5.82 -45.53 0.62
N PHE A 9 -5.00 -45.17 -0.39
CA PHE A 9 -4.12 -43.99 -0.33
C PHE A 9 -4.81 -42.67 -0.73
N ILE A 10 -5.89 -42.71 -1.50
CA ILE A 10 -6.61 -41.50 -1.94
C ILE A 10 -7.45 -40.93 -0.81
N SER A 11 -7.91 -41.75 0.13
CA SER A 11 -8.63 -41.28 1.33
C SER A 11 -7.78 -40.38 2.24
N PHE A 12 -6.46 -40.52 2.23
CA PHE A 12 -5.56 -39.74 3.08
C PHE A 12 -5.23 -38.34 2.48
N ALA A 13 -5.23 -38.21 1.16
CA ALA A 13 -4.94 -36.93 0.51
C ALA A 13 -6.14 -35.97 0.55
N LEU A 14 -7.38 -36.53 0.54
CA LEU A 14 -8.61 -35.72 0.61
C LEU A 14 -8.97 -35.30 2.05
N ALA A 15 -8.52 -36.02 3.07
CA ALA A 15 -8.77 -35.65 4.49
C ALA A 15 -8.09 -34.36 4.94
N ASN A 16 -7.06 -33.91 4.22
CA ASN A 16 -6.37 -32.63 4.53
C ASN A 16 -6.99 -31.40 3.85
N VAL A 17 -7.94 -31.58 2.94
CA VAL A 17 -8.56 -30.46 2.19
C VAL A 17 -9.97 -30.13 2.71
N CYS A 18 -10.65 -31.07 3.34
CA CYS A 18 -11.97 -30.83 3.97
C CYS A 18 -12.03 -31.50 5.34
N ASN A 19 -12.33 -30.74 6.36
CA ASN A 19 -12.48 -31.18 7.76
C ASN A 19 -13.71 -32.11 8.02
N THR A 20 -14.10 -32.90 7.01
CA THR A 20 -15.18 -33.90 7.14
C THR A 20 -14.70 -35.23 6.56
N ALA A 21 -14.32 -36.14 7.46
CA ALA A 21 -14.03 -37.51 7.11
C ALA A 21 -15.33 -38.23 6.71
N VAL A 22 -15.59 -38.36 5.40
CA VAL A 22 -16.61 -39.30 4.90
C VAL A 22 -15.92 -40.65 4.64
N ILE A 23 -16.17 -41.63 5.47
CA ILE A 23 -15.70 -42.99 5.26
C ILE A 23 -16.60 -43.62 4.18
N LEU A 24 -16.12 -43.60 2.93
CA LEU A 24 -16.78 -44.37 1.85
C LEU A 24 -16.20 -45.78 1.79
N ASN A 25 -17.03 -46.73 2.10
CA ASN A 25 -16.68 -48.15 2.11
C ASN A 25 -17.06 -48.84 0.79
N GLU A 26 -16.62 -48.24 -0.34
CA GLU A 26 -16.85 -48.84 -1.68
C GLU A 26 -15.54 -49.35 -2.28
N THR A 27 -15.50 -50.64 -2.58
CA THR A 27 -14.42 -51.24 -3.37
C THR A 27 -14.82 -51.22 -4.83
N LEU A 28 -14.28 -50.29 -5.59
CA LEU A 28 -14.43 -50.24 -7.05
C LEU A 28 -13.26 -51.01 -7.69
N ASP A 29 -13.59 -52.08 -8.38
CA ASP A 29 -12.65 -52.87 -9.19
C ASP A 29 -12.66 -52.36 -10.64
N VAL A 30 -12.05 -51.17 -10.85
CA VAL A 30 -11.95 -50.57 -12.18
C VAL A 30 -10.47 -50.32 -12.49
N SER A 31 -9.96 -51.01 -13.49
CA SER A 31 -8.61 -50.80 -14.03
C SER A 31 -8.62 -49.71 -15.09
N ILE A 32 -8.28 -48.48 -14.72
CA ILE A 32 -8.02 -47.41 -15.67
C ILE A 32 -6.50 -47.21 -15.76
N PRO A 33 -5.92 -47.09 -16.98
CA PRO A 33 -4.53 -46.70 -17.12
C PRO A 33 -4.35 -45.30 -16.48
N PHE A 34 -3.50 -45.19 -15.46
CA PHE A 34 -3.31 -43.99 -14.67
C PHE A 34 -2.88 -42.74 -15.49
N GLN A 35 -2.37 -42.95 -16.70
CA GLN A 35 -1.93 -41.90 -17.63
C GLN A 35 -3.08 -41.23 -18.41
N GLU A 36 -4.29 -41.78 -18.38
CA GLU A 36 -5.42 -41.33 -19.20
C GLU A 36 -6.64 -40.88 -18.35
N ALA A 37 -6.53 -40.95 -17.02
CA ALA A 37 -7.63 -40.58 -16.14
C ALA A 37 -7.64 -39.06 -15.91
N ASP A 38 -8.10 -38.32 -16.91
CA ASP A 38 -8.40 -36.89 -16.77
C ASP A 38 -9.75 -36.65 -16.07
N GLU A 39 -10.06 -35.40 -15.76
CA GLU A 39 -11.30 -35.02 -15.09
C GLU A 39 -12.56 -35.43 -15.87
N HIS A 40 -12.50 -35.41 -17.20
CA HIS A 40 -13.64 -35.76 -18.06
C HIS A 40 -13.91 -37.24 -18.01
N THR A 41 -12.85 -38.06 -18.16
CA THR A 41 -12.91 -39.53 -18.08
C THR A 41 -13.46 -39.98 -16.73
N LEU A 42 -13.05 -39.36 -15.63
CA LEU A 42 -13.54 -39.70 -14.29
C LEU A 42 -15.00 -39.27 -14.08
N LEU A 43 -15.44 -38.16 -14.63
CA LEU A 43 -16.82 -37.74 -14.58
C LEU A 43 -17.73 -38.67 -15.39
N GLU A 44 -17.35 -39.00 -16.65
CA GLU A 44 -18.10 -39.95 -17.49
C GLU A 44 -18.19 -41.34 -16.89
N LEU A 45 -17.06 -41.81 -16.36
CA LEU A 45 -17.04 -43.13 -15.71
C LEU A 45 -17.91 -43.11 -14.44
N GLY A 46 -17.82 -42.04 -13.64
CA GLY A 46 -18.65 -41.83 -12.45
C GLY A 46 -20.14 -41.81 -12.76
N GLU A 47 -20.55 -41.23 -13.89
CA GLU A 47 -21.91 -41.35 -14.40
C GLU A 47 -22.30 -42.77 -14.81
N LYS A 48 -21.43 -43.40 -15.60
CA LYS A 48 -21.68 -44.72 -16.17
C LYS A 48 -21.79 -45.82 -15.12
N VAL A 49 -20.96 -45.76 -14.06
CA VAL A 49 -21.01 -46.75 -12.96
C VAL A 49 -21.77 -46.24 -11.73
N ASN A 50 -22.41 -45.10 -11.83
CA ASN A 50 -23.14 -44.43 -10.77
C ASN A 50 -22.33 -44.30 -9.45
N SER A 51 -21.04 -43.94 -9.59
CA SER A 51 -20.14 -43.78 -8.44
C SER A 51 -20.05 -42.31 -8.01
N PRO A 52 -20.59 -41.95 -6.83
CA PRO A 52 -20.45 -40.59 -6.27
C PRO A 52 -18.99 -40.18 -6.05
N LEU A 53 -18.12 -41.14 -5.72
CA LEU A 53 -16.71 -40.91 -5.46
C LEU A 53 -15.95 -40.51 -6.73
N LEU A 54 -16.16 -41.21 -7.86
CA LEU A 54 -15.52 -40.82 -9.12
C LEU A 54 -15.98 -39.47 -9.62
N LYS A 55 -17.28 -39.17 -9.49
CA LYS A 55 -17.81 -37.83 -9.79
C LYS A 55 -17.16 -36.75 -8.93
N LEU A 56 -17.04 -36.99 -7.62
CA LEU A 56 -16.40 -36.03 -6.70
C LEU A 56 -14.93 -35.79 -7.05
N ILE A 57 -14.17 -36.85 -7.38
CA ILE A 57 -12.77 -36.72 -7.80
C ILE A 57 -12.67 -35.95 -9.13
N GLY A 58 -13.50 -36.27 -10.11
CA GLY A 58 -13.56 -35.56 -11.38
C GLY A 58 -13.87 -34.08 -11.22
N PHE A 59 -14.86 -33.73 -10.38
CA PHE A 59 -15.14 -32.33 -10.03
C PHE A 59 -14.00 -31.64 -9.29
N ALA A 60 -13.33 -32.32 -8.36
CA ALA A 60 -12.19 -31.77 -7.64
C ALA A 60 -11.02 -31.47 -8.59
N LEU A 61 -10.70 -32.40 -9.50
CA LEU A 61 -9.66 -32.22 -10.52
C LEU A 61 -10.01 -31.08 -11.49
N LYS A 62 -11.26 -31.00 -11.94
CA LYS A 62 -11.75 -29.91 -12.78
C LYS A 62 -11.59 -28.55 -12.06
N ASN A 63 -11.99 -28.48 -10.80
CA ASN A 63 -11.84 -27.26 -10.00
C ASN A 63 -10.38 -26.89 -9.78
N LEU A 64 -9.49 -27.85 -9.51
CA LEU A 64 -8.05 -27.60 -9.39
C LEU A 64 -7.45 -27.10 -10.71
N LYS A 65 -7.84 -27.69 -11.84
CA LYS A 65 -7.39 -27.30 -13.17
C LYS A 65 -7.88 -25.91 -13.57
N CYS A 66 -9.14 -25.60 -13.24
CA CYS A 66 -9.75 -24.31 -13.55
C CYS A 66 -9.40 -23.20 -12.56
N ASN A 67 -8.78 -23.52 -11.42
CA ASN A 67 -8.41 -22.55 -10.39
C ASN A 67 -6.91 -22.22 -10.43
N ILE A 68 -6.31 -22.24 -11.61
CA ILE A 68 -4.93 -21.80 -11.78
C ILE A 68 -4.94 -20.27 -11.72
N ASN A 69 -4.39 -19.73 -10.64
CA ASN A 69 -4.12 -18.30 -10.56
C ASN A 69 -3.13 -17.92 -11.65
N GLY A 70 -3.58 -17.09 -12.59
CA GLY A 70 -2.72 -16.52 -13.62
C GLY A 70 -1.65 -15.59 -13.03
N PRO A 71 -0.78 -15.03 -13.88
CA PRO A 71 0.27 -14.14 -13.43
C PRO A 71 -0.30 -12.94 -12.68
N CYS A 72 0.36 -12.58 -11.59
CA CYS A 72 0.05 -11.38 -10.83
C CYS A 72 0.99 -10.24 -11.22
N ASP A 73 0.50 -9.02 -11.16
CA ASP A 73 1.33 -7.83 -11.21
C ASP A 73 2.32 -7.81 -10.02
N ILE A 74 3.34 -6.99 -10.13
CA ILE A 74 4.22 -6.74 -8.98
C ILE A 74 3.40 -6.11 -7.84
N TRP A 75 3.81 -6.39 -6.60
CA TRP A 75 3.18 -5.77 -5.45
C TRP A 75 3.33 -4.25 -5.50
N SER A 76 2.26 -3.54 -5.14
CA SER A 76 2.37 -2.11 -4.84
C SER A 76 3.38 -1.88 -3.70
N PRO A 77 3.95 -0.68 -3.57
CA PRO A 77 4.61 -0.31 -2.34
C PRO A 77 3.69 -0.50 -1.13
N TRP A 78 4.28 -0.72 0.05
CA TRP A 78 3.51 -0.74 1.29
C TRP A 78 2.86 0.61 1.55
N THR A 79 1.63 0.60 2.05
CA THR A 79 1.02 1.80 2.62
C THR A 79 1.80 2.26 3.85
N ARG A 80 1.55 3.48 4.29
CA ARG A 80 2.02 3.93 5.60
C ARG A 80 1.40 3.09 6.71
N CYS A 81 2.08 3.03 7.86
CA CYS A 81 1.53 2.40 9.05
C CYS A 81 0.23 3.08 9.47
N SER A 82 -0.76 2.32 9.89
CA SER A 82 -2.07 2.86 10.33
C SER A 82 -1.98 3.67 11.62
N THR A 83 -0.87 3.57 12.34
CA THR A 83 -0.56 4.38 13.52
C THR A 83 0.75 5.14 13.34
N VAL A 84 0.85 6.32 13.94
CA VAL A 84 2.05 7.16 13.85
C VAL A 84 2.84 7.29 15.16
N PRO A 85 2.23 7.21 16.38
CA PRO A 85 2.99 7.30 17.62
C PRO A 85 4.00 6.16 17.75
N LYS A 86 5.25 6.47 18.07
CA LYS A 86 6.27 5.49 18.39
C LYS A 86 5.85 4.63 19.59
N GLY A 87 6.12 3.33 19.54
CA GLY A 87 5.72 2.38 20.58
C GLY A 87 4.28 1.87 20.44
N THR A 88 3.52 2.33 19.44
CA THR A 88 2.22 1.76 19.09
C THR A 88 2.34 0.93 17.81
N PHE A 89 1.58 -0.16 17.73
CA PHE A 89 1.57 -1.04 16.57
C PHE A 89 0.32 -0.83 15.75
N GLY A 90 0.51 -0.73 14.46
CA GLY A 90 -0.54 -0.62 13.46
C GLY A 90 -0.39 -1.66 12.35
N ILE A 91 -1.08 -1.47 11.26
CA ILE A 91 -1.06 -2.34 10.10
C ILE A 91 -0.70 -1.51 8.88
N ARG A 92 0.17 -2.03 8.03
CA ARG A 92 0.40 -1.54 6.67
C ARG A 92 -0.07 -2.59 5.67
N THR A 93 -0.51 -2.15 4.52
CA THR A 93 -1.10 -3.00 3.49
C THR A 93 -0.41 -2.74 2.15
N ARG A 94 -0.28 -3.79 1.35
CA ARG A 94 0.03 -3.68 -0.07
C ARG A 94 -0.90 -4.55 -0.88
N SER A 95 -1.06 -4.23 -2.14
CA SER A 95 -1.94 -4.95 -3.03
C SER A 95 -1.29 -5.26 -4.37
N ARG A 96 -1.81 -6.25 -5.06
CA ARG A 96 -1.49 -6.54 -6.45
C ARG A 96 -2.73 -7.03 -7.18
N SER A 97 -2.74 -6.87 -8.48
CA SER A 97 -3.76 -7.46 -9.34
C SER A 97 -3.27 -8.81 -9.85
N CYS A 98 -4.12 -9.80 -9.77
CA CYS A 98 -3.88 -11.11 -10.36
C CYS A 98 -4.92 -11.35 -11.47
N TYR A 99 -4.47 -11.99 -12.53
CA TYR A 99 -5.30 -12.30 -13.68
C TYR A 99 -5.51 -13.80 -13.73
N GLN A 100 -6.73 -14.22 -13.94
CA GLN A 100 -7.05 -15.59 -14.24
C GLN A 100 -6.93 -15.80 -15.74
N GLU A 101 -5.94 -16.54 -16.22
CA GLU A 101 -5.85 -16.89 -17.64
C GLU A 101 -6.85 -17.99 -18.00
N GLN A 102 -7.62 -17.72 -19.03
CA GLN A 102 -8.74 -18.54 -19.51
C GLN A 102 -8.40 -19.44 -20.67
N THR A 103 -7.31 -20.11 -20.70
CA THR A 103 -6.99 -20.96 -21.85
C THR A 103 -6.89 -22.43 -21.53
N ILE A 104 -7.65 -22.91 -20.55
CA ILE A 104 -7.76 -24.34 -20.32
C ILE A 104 -9.10 -24.82 -20.91
N SER A 105 -9.02 -25.67 -21.95
CA SER A 105 -10.17 -26.33 -22.55
C SER A 105 -11.03 -27.01 -21.48
N GLY A 106 -12.31 -26.71 -21.47
CA GLY A 106 -13.27 -27.28 -20.50
C GLY A 106 -13.58 -26.40 -19.29
N CYS A 107 -13.04 -25.15 -19.22
CA CYS A 107 -13.35 -24.17 -18.15
C CYS A 107 -14.25 -23.05 -18.68
N ASP A 108 -15.35 -23.40 -19.33
CA ASP A 108 -16.16 -22.52 -20.20
C ASP A 108 -16.88 -21.35 -19.49
N ASN A 109 -16.80 -21.28 -18.15
CA ASN A 109 -17.49 -20.24 -17.37
C ASN A 109 -16.59 -19.26 -16.64
N PHE A 110 -15.28 -19.29 -16.86
CA PHE A 110 -14.36 -18.37 -16.21
C PHE A 110 -13.95 -17.26 -17.17
N GLY A 111 -14.63 -16.10 -17.07
CA GLY A 111 -14.22 -14.87 -17.73
C GLY A 111 -12.85 -14.41 -17.18
N LYS A 112 -12.07 -13.60 -17.95
CA LYS A 112 -10.85 -12.94 -17.46
C LYS A 112 -11.20 -12.10 -16.22
N THR A 113 -11.24 -12.73 -15.06
CA THR A 113 -11.54 -12.05 -13.82
C THR A 113 -10.25 -11.52 -13.22
N LYS A 114 -10.17 -10.21 -13.16
CA LYS A 114 -9.14 -9.54 -12.40
C LYS A 114 -9.57 -9.57 -10.93
N HIS A 115 -8.75 -10.16 -10.07
CA HIS A 115 -8.95 -10.05 -8.62
C HIS A 115 -7.78 -9.32 -7.96
N VAL A 116 -8.02 -8.73 -6.82
CA VAL A 116 -7.01 -8.00 -6.05
C VAL A 116 -6.61 -8.84 -4.83
N GLU A 117 -5.34 -9.14 -4.73
CA GLU A 117 -4.76 -9.71 -3.53
C GLU A 117 -4.25 -8.61 -2.61
N ASN A 118 -4.53 -8.72 -1.32
CA ASN A 118 -4.04 -7.81 -0.29
C ASN A 118 -3.16 -8.57 0.69
N GLN A 119 -2.04 -7.94 1.08
CA GLN A 119 -1.17 -8.44 2.14
C GLN A 119 -1.08 -7.40 3.25
N ASN A 120 -1.26 -7.84 4.48
CA ASN A 120 -1.16 -7.00 5.67
C ASN A 120 0.08 -7.40 6.48
N GLU A 121 0.73 -6.40 7.08
CA GLU A 121 1.87 -6.59 7.95
C GLU A 121 1.77 -5.65 9.15
N VAL A 122 2.17 -6.14 10.33
CA VAL A 122 2.26 -5.31 11.53
C VAL A 122 3.44 -4.37 11.39
N CYS A 123 3.23 -3.10 11.76
CA CYS A 123 4.23 -2.05 11.72
C CYS A 123 4.21 -1.23 13.00
N GLU A 124 5.33 -0.62 13.35
CA GLU A 124 5.41 0.31 14.48
C GLU A 124 5.26 1.75 13.98
N GLY A 125 4.63 2.60 14.77
CA GLY A 125 4.55 4.03 14.53
C GLY A 125 5.94 4.68 14.55
N PHE A 126 6.12 5.68 13.69
CA PHE A 126 7.44 6.30 13.44
C PHE A 126 7.64 7.65 14.11
N CYS A 127 6.58 8.23 14.72
CA CYS A 127 6.61 9.56 15.29
C CYS A 127 7.35 9.57 16.64
N PRO A 128 8.51 10.24 16.77
CA PRO A 128 9.22 10.37 18.03
C PRO A 128 8.38 11.03 19.12
N THR A 129 8.75 10.81 20.37
CA THR A 129 8.01 11.31 21.56
C THR A 129 8.01 12.83 21.69
N ASN A 130 8.98 13.52 21.08
CA ASN A 130 9.05 14.98 21.05
C ASN A 130 8.24 15.62 19.90
N TYR A 131 7.55 14.80 19.11
CA TYR A 131 6.62 15.23 18.08
C TYR A 131 5.18 14.98 18.52
N ASN A 132 4.32 15.92 18.18
CA ASN A 132 2.89 15.76 18.37
C ASN A 132 2.28 15.06 17.14
N THR A 133 1.47 14.04 17.40
CA THR A 133 0.62 13.45 16.37
C THR A 133 -0.65 14.26 16.23
N THR A 134 -0.91 14.77 15.05
CA THR A 134 -2.18 15.44 14.76
C THR A 134 -3.30 14.42 14.55
N SER A 135 -4.55 14.85 14.66
CA SER A 135 -5.72 14.02 14.30
C SER A 135 -5.70 13.55 12.85
N THR A 136 -4.89 14.21 12.01
CA THR A 136 -4.69 13.87 10.59
C THR A 136 -3.51 12.93 10.36
N SER A 137 -2.95 12.33 11.41
CA SER A 137 -1.80 11.41 11.35
C SER A 137 -0.50 12.06 10.83
N LEU A 138 -0.32 13.35 11.03
CA LEU A 138 0.95 14.03 10.80
C LEU A 138 1.81 13.97 12.07
N CYS A 139 3.11 13.83 11.88
CA CYS A 139 4.12 13.85 12.92
C CYS A 139 4.83 15.20 12.89
N LEU A 140 4.45 16.13 13.77
CA LEU A 140 4.89 17.51 13.76
C LEU A 140 5.51 17.94 15.09
N LYS A 141 6.57 18.75 15.01
CA LYS A 141 7.19 19.45 16.15
C LYS A 141 7.28 20.94 15.82
N THR A 142 6.75 21.79 16.70
CA THR A 142 6.83 23.25 16.53
C THR A 142 7.87 23.84 17.47
N SER A 143 8.72 24.73 16.96
CA SER A 143 9.69 25.45 17.79
C SER A 143 9.00 26.46 18.69
N THR A 144 9.52 26.65 19.90
CA THR A 144 9.08 27.71 20.82
C THR A 144 9.66 29.08 20.47
N GLU A 145 10.78 29.05 19.73
CA GLU A 145 11.51 30.26 19.35
C GLU A 145 11.62 30.38 17.83
N LYS A 146 11.68 31.59 17.35
CA LYS A 146 11.98 31.90 15.96
C LYS A 146 13.44 31.61 15.64
N LYS A 147 13.71 31.04 14.47
CA LYS A 147 15.04 30.64 14.03
C LYS A 147 15.32 31.12 12.60
N LYS A 148 16.59 31.46 12.33
CA LYS A 148 17.08 31.65 10.96
C LYS A 148 16.99 30.33 10.20
N ARG A 149 16.94 30.38 8.86
CA ARG A 149 16.75 29.23 7.98
C ARG A 149 17.68 28.06 8.28
N HIS A 150 18.98 28.28 8.32
CA HIS A 150 19.93 27.20 8.60
C HIS A 150 19.73 26.58 10.00
N ALA A 151 19.46 27.40 11.02
CA ALA A 151 19.17 26.89 12.37
C ALA A 151 17.83 26.13 12.42
N ALA A 152 16.87 26.52 11.59
CA ALA A 152 15.60 25.82 11.46
C ALA A 152 15.77 24.44 10.80
N GLU A 153 16.55 24.36 9.74
CA GLU A 153 16.88 23.08 9.07
C GLU A 153 17.55 22.13 10.07
N LYS A 154 18.62 22.58 10.73
CA LYS A 154 19.33 21.79 11.74
C LYS A 154 18.43 21.32 12.88
N PHE A 155 17.54 22.19 13.39
CA PHE A 155 16.60 21.85 14.46
C PHE A 155 15.65 20.69 14.08
N CYS A 156 15.29 20.58 12.81
CA CYS A 156 14.47 19.46 12.33
C CYS A 156 15.31 18.21 12.04
N GLU A 157 16.51 18.38 11.46
CA GLU A 157 17.40 17.28 11.08
C GLU A 157 17.94 16.50 12.30
N GLU A 158 18.10 17.15 13.46
CA GLU A 158 18.51 16.50 14.72
C GLU A 158 17.63 15.31 15.12
N ASP A 159 16.36 15.31 14.72
CA ASP A 159 15.40 14.24 14.96
C ASP A 159 15.09 13.41 13.70
N GLY A 160 15.82 13.63 12.61
CA GLY A 160 15.56 12.97 11.33
C GLY A 160 14.37 13.53 10.54
N GLY A 161 13.87 14.69 10.93
CA GLY A 161 12.80 15.41 10.24
C GLY A 161 13.32 16.50 9.30
N HIS A 162 12.41 17.22 8.71
CA HIS A 162 12.68 18.41 7.89
C HIS A 162 11.64 19.51 8.16
N ILE A 163 11.91 20.73 7.73
CA ILE A 163 10.92 21.82 7.77
C ILE A 163 9.68 21.38 6.97
N ILE A 164 8.50 21.69 7.47
CA ILE A 164 7.24 21.27 6.84
C ILE A 164 7.15 21.71 5.37
N ASN A 165 6.71 20.79 4.52
CA ASN A 165 6.20 21.10 3.19
C ASN A 165 4.69 21.24 3.26
N ILE A 166 4.16 22.28 2.63
CA ILE A 166 2.72 22.45 2.51
C ILE A 166 2.28 21.94 1.13
N ASP A 167 2.32 20.63 0.95
CA ASP A 167 2.03 19.92 -0.31
C ASP A 167 0.75 19.05 -0.25
N THR A 168 -0.01 19.16 0.84
CA THR A 168 -1.32 18.52 0.98
C THR A 168 -2.25 19.40 1.80
N GLN A 169 -3.57 19.26 1.61
CA GLN A 169 -4.58 19.98 2.39
C GLN A 169 -4.40 19.79 3.90
N LYS A 170 -4.07 18.58 4.36
CA LYS A 170 -3.82 18.31 5.78
C LYS A 170 -2.65 19.11 6.36
N ARG A 171 -1.57 19.27 5.58
CA ARG A 171 -0.40 20.07 5.98
C ARG A 171 -0.70 21.56 5.95
N TYR A 172 -1.48 21.98 4.96
CA TYR A 172 -1.96 23.34 4.88
C TYR A 172 -2.78 23.73 6.12
N GLU A 173 -3.72 22.90 6.54
CA GLU A 173 -4.54 23.13 7.75
C GLU A 173 -3.67 23.14 9.02
N ALA A 174 -2.74 22.19 9.15
CA ALA A 174 -1.83 22.13 10.27
C ALA A 174 -0.90 23.36 10.34
N ALA A 175 -0.34 23.79 9.22
CA ALA A 175 0.49 24.97 9.10
C ALA A 175 -0.31 26.24 9.39
N SER A 176 -1.52 26.37 8.87
CA SER A 176 -2.40 27.52 9.05
C SER A 176 -2.72 27.77 10.52
N SER A 177 -2.89 26.73 11.33
CA SER A 177 -3.17 26.85 12.76
C SER A 177 -2.07 27.63 13.52
N VAL A 178 -0.82 27.49 13.10
CA VAL A 178 0.34 28.20 13.66
C VAL A 178 0.58 29.54 12.93
N ALA A 179 0.43 29.54 11.61
CA ALA A 179 0.72 30.69 10.76
C ALA A 179 -0.27 31.86 10.93
N ASN A 180 -1.45 31.62 11.47
CA ASN A 180 -2.39 32.70 11.82
C ASN A 180 -1.85 33.63 12.89
N ILE A 181 -0.91 33.17 13.72
CA ILE A 181 -0.32 33.92 14.83
C ILE A 181 1.07 34.45 14.48
N SER A 182 1.88 33.68 13.77
CA SER A 182 3.26 34.01 13.44
C SER A 182 3.68 33.41 12.11
N SER A 183 4.53 34.12 11.36
CA SER A 183 5.15 33.55 10.16
C SER A 183 5.94 32.28 10.49
N ILE A 184 5.83 31.30 9.64
CA ILE A 184 6.54 30.03 9.74
C ILE A 184 7.44 29.81 8.51
N TRP A 185 8.53 29.08 8.71
CA TRP A 185 9.32 28.57 7.62
C TRP A 185 8.58 27.45 6.88
N VAL A 186 8.64 27.48 5.55
CA VAL A 186 8.26 26.38 4.67
C VAL A 186 9.51 25.88 3.98
N GLN A 187 9.61 24.60 3.68
CA GLN A 187 10.80 24.00 3.08
C GLN A 187 11.12 24.56 1.68
N GLY A 188 10.15 25.17 1.00
CA GLY A 188 10.30 25.72 -0.34
C GLY A 188 11.50 26.65 -0.47
N LYS A 189 12.29 26.42 -1.50
CA LYS A 189 13.41 27.25 -1.91
C LYS A 189 13.56 27.26 -3.43
N ARG A 190 14.28 28.24 -3.95
CA ARG A 190 14.73 28.28 -5.33
C ARG A 190 16.25 28.40 -5.38
N SER A 191 16.85 27.87 -6.45
CA SER A 191 18.30 27.85 -6.64
C SER A 191 18.84 29.16 -7.22
N GLN A 192 17.98 29.94 -7.88
CA GLN A 192 18.33 31.20 -8.53
C GLN A 192 17.15 32.16 -8.54
N GLN A 193 17.43 33.44 -8.73
CA GLN A 193 16.41 34.48 -8.89
C GLN A 193 15.43 34.11 -10.02
N ALA A 194 14.13 34.28 -9.76
CA ALA A 194 13.06 33.93 -10.69
C ALA A 194 13.06 32.48 -11.19
N GLY A 195 13.80 31.58 -10.52
CA GLY A 195 13.73 30.14 -10.77
C GLY A 195 12.46 29.53 -10.16
N PRO A 196 12.13 28.29 -10.55
CA PRO A 196 10.99 27.59 -9.97
C PRO A 196 11.19 27.33 -8.48
N TRP A 197 10.11 27.42 -7.73
CA TRP A 197 10.07 27.04 -6.33
C TRP A 197 9.97 25.53 -6.19
N GLN A 198 10.78 24.94 -5.35
CA GLN A 198 10.86 23.51 -5.18
C GLN A 198 10.87 23.11 -3.72
N TYR A 199 10.19 22.04 -3.40
CA TYR A 199 10.40 21.30 -2.17
C TYR A 199 11.52 20.27 -2.35
N ILE A 200 12.25 19.98 -1.28
CA ILE A 200 13.26 18.89 -1.30
C ILE A 200 12.57 17.53 -1.39
N VAL A 201 11.39 17.43 -0.80
CA VAL A 201 10.56 16.21 -0.75
C VAL A 201 9.12 16.62 -1.02
N GLY A 202 8.38 15.83 -1.80
CA GLY A 202 6.98 16.08 -2.12
C GLY A 202 6.77 16.77 -3.46
N GLU A 203 5.53 17.18 -3.72
CA GLU A 203 5.13 17.84 -4.96
C GLU A 203 5.46 19.33 -4.93
N ASP A 204 5.61 19.95 -6.09
CA ASP A 204 5.87 21.38 -6.20
C ASP A 204 4.80 22.22 -5.50
N PRO A 205 5.20 23.26 -4.72
CA PRO A 205 4.24 24.06 -3.98
C PRO A 205 3.18 24.71 -4.87
N GLU A 206 3.58 25.31 -5.96
CA GLU A 206 2.68 26.04 -6.88
C GLU A 206 1.68 25.14 -7.62
N SER A 207 1.87 23.81 -7.62
CA SER A 207 0.92 22.87 -8.19
C SER A 207 -0.29 22.58 -7.30
N GLN A 208 -0.28 23.03 -6.06
CA GLN A 208 -1.32 22.70 -5.09
C GLN A 208 -2.52 23.64 -5.21
N PRO A 209 -3.77 23.13 -5.13
CA PRO A 209 -4.98 23.95 -5.34
C PRO A 209 -5.21 25.02 -4.24
N PHE A 210 -4.60 24.86 -3.08
CA PHE A 210 -4.65 25.82 -1.96
C PHE A 210 -3.47 26.78 -1.96
N PHE A 211 -2.50 26.64 -2.88
CA PHE A 211 -1.35 27.50 -2.96
C PHE A 211 -1.77 28.89 -3.45
N LYS A 212 -1.35 29.92 -2.72
CA LYS A 212 -1.59 31.30 -3.08
C LYS A 212 -0.45 32.16 -2.56
N TRP A 213 0.20 32.90 -3.45
CA TRP A 213 1.08 33.97 -3.08
C TRP A 213 0.30 35.15 -2.45
N ASP A 214 0.91 35.86 -1.51
CA ASP A 214 0.40 37.16 -1.07
C ASP A 214 0.43 38.17 -2.23
N GLU A 215 -0.35 39.22 -2.10
CA GLU A 215 -0.40 40.28 -3.12
C GLU A 215 0.97 40.98 -3.21
N GLY A 216 1.61 40.89 -4.38
CA GLY A 216 2.95 41.39 -4.65
C GLY A 216 4.06 40.36 -4.58
N ASP A 217 3.82 39.18 -4.03
CA ASP A 217 4.78 38.06 -4.01
C ASP A 217 4.59 37.10 -5.21
N PRO A 218 5.62 36.44 -5.67
CA PRO A 218 7.03 36.62 -5.25
C PRO A 218 7.64 37.89 -5.84
N GLU A 219 8.24 38.73 -4.99
CA GLU A 219 8.95 39.94 -5.44
C GLU A 219 10.18 39.66 -6.30
N ASN A 220 10.66 38.40 -6.25
CA ASN A 220 11.81 37.96 -7.00
C ASN A 220 13.10 38.71 -6.71
N GLY A 221 13.26 39.26 -5.50
CA GLY A 221 14.51 39.85 -5.04
C GLY A 221 15.69 38.87 -5.12
N VAL A 222 16.90 39.37 -5.31
CA VAL A 222 18.11 38.56 -5.48
C VAL A 222 18.36 37.61 -4.30
N ASN A 223 17.98 38.03 -3.10
CA ASN A 223 18.17 37.25 -1.85
C ASN A 223 16.90 36.56 -1.35
N ASP A 224 15.77 36.70 -2.06
CA ASP A 224 14.49 36.12 -1.67
C ASP A 224 14.40 34.69 -2.22
N VAL A 225 15.24 33.82 -1.68
CA VAL A 225 15.42 32.42 -2.12
C VAL A 225 14.71 31.40 -1.24
N TYR A 226 14.05 31.86 -0.18
CA TYR A 226 13.32 31.02 0.78
C TYR A 226 11.84 31.37 0.77
N MET A 227 11.04 30.44 1.30
CA MET A 227 9.61 30.58 1.40
C MET A 227 9.16 30.60 2.86
N ARG A 228 8.25 31.49 3.18
CA ARG A 228 7.53 31.53 4.45
C ARG A 228 6.02 31.48 4.22
N PHE A 229 5.28 31.09 5.23
CA PHE A 229 3.82 31.04 5.21
C PHE A 229 3.24 31.83 6.37
N TYR A 230 2.25 32.67 6.09
CA TYR A 230 1.61 33.52 7.09
C TYR A 230 0.19 33.86 6.65
N LYS A 231 -0.80 33.80 7.58
CA LYS A 231 -2.21 34.08 7.29
C LYS A 231 -2.75 33.38 6.05
N SER A 232 -2.39 32.13 5.89
CA SER A 232 -2.83 31.26 4.78
C SER A 232 -2.30 31.66 3.40
N GLU A 233 -1.26 32.46 3.31
CA GLU A 233 -0.60 32.89 2.08
C GLU A 233 0.91 32.63 2.13
N PHE A 234 1.50 32.43 0.96
CA PHE A 234 2.93 32.19 0.81
C PHE A 234 3.64 33.49 0.43
N TYR A 235 4.86 33.62 0.88
CA TYR A 235 5.72 34.77 0.66
C TYR A 235 7.12 34.30 0.30
N ASP A 236 7.77 34.94 -0.66
CA ASP A 236 9.21 34.82 -0.77
C ASP A 236 9.92 35.70 0.27
N CYS A 237 11.11 35.34 0.68
CA CYS A 237 11.81 36.04 1.72
C CYS A 237 13.31 35.78 1.79
N VAL A 238 14.02 36.71 2.40
CA VAL A 238 15.42 36.54 2.83
C VAL A 238 15.52 35.67 4.08
N ASP A 239 16.73 35.26 4.44
CA ASP A 239 17.01 34.58 5.71
C ASP A 239 16.69 35.45 6.92
N SER A 240 15.55 35.23 7.51
CA SER A 240 15.05 35.94 8.70
C SER A 240 14.72 34.98 9.85
N ASN A 241 14.05 35.46 10.89
CA ASN A 241 13.70 34.62 12.03
C ASN A 241 12.20 34.31 12.05
N TYR A 242 11.84 33.06 11.83
CA TYR A 242 10.45 32.58 11.85
C TYR A 242 10.30 31.35 12.74
N ILE A 243 9.08 31.04 13.12
CA ILE A 243 8.73 29.79 13.79
C ILE A 243 9.00 28.61 12.83
N VAL A 244 9.38 27.48 13.39
CA VAL A 244 9.67 26.25 12.64
C VAL A 244 8.64 25.19 12.98
N ILE A 245 8.07 24.60 11.96
CA ILE A 245 7.34 23.34 12.09
C ILE A 245 8.18 22.28 11.42
N CYS A 246 8.65 21.30 12.19
CA CYS A 246 9.32 20.12 11.67
C CYS A 246 8.31 19.01 11.38
N GLU A 247 8.54 18.30 10.31
CA GLU A 247 7.76 17.13 9.92
C GLU A 247 8.65 15.91 9.78
N ILE A 248 8.21 14.76 10.27
CA ILE A 248 8.77 13.45 9.92
C ILE A 248 7.80 12.77 8.97
N ARG A 249 8.33 12.31 7.83
CA ARG A 249 7.60 11.53 6.83
C ARG A 249 8.12 10.09 6.81
N GLN A 250 7.22 9.17 6.54
CA GLN A 250 7.53 7.77 6.18
C GLN A 250 7.57 7.61 4.69
#